data_bc0658ffb8627b893b4993d4b6916342
#
_entry.id   bc0658ffb8627b893b4993d4b6916342
#
_cell.length_a   1.000
_cell.length_b   1.000
_cell.length_c   1.000
_cell.angle_alpha   90.00
_cell.angle_beta   90.00
_cell.angle_gamma   90.00
#
_symmetry.space_group_name_H-M   'P 1'
#
loop_
_entity.id
_entity.type
_entity.pdbx_description
1 polymer ?
#
loop_
_entity_poly.entity_id
_entity_poly.type
_entity_poly.pdbx_seq_one_letter_code
_entity_poly.pdbx_strand_id
1 'polypeptide(L)'
;MARKLYPIGIQTFEEIRKLDNLYIDKTEYIYRMTHTDGKYFFLSRPRRFGKSLLVSTFQSYFEGKKELFEGLAIEKLEKEWNEYPVLHFDLSKGKHMEKAQLNRYLLDIIEKQEARFDCMSNKTDVNIRLDDLINAVYQKTGKQVVVLIDEYDAPLLDVAHEKEKLDELRNTMRNFYSPLKGNESMLRFVFMTGITKFSQLSIFSELNNIKNVSMDEPYAGICGITKEEMLTQMSDDIDALAEHLELSREETIQELKDHYDGYHFTWPSPDVFNPYSLLNCFADGKLKAYWFGSGTPTYLIEKMREFHVLPSQLGRVRAKASSFDAATERMTSLTPLLYQSGYLTIKDYEKKIDVYTLDFPNKEIEVGLFDSLLPGYLGSGIDTGRVVIADISSYINSGKMDEALQMLADFLETIPYCDNTNYEGHYQQMLYIIFALLTDYNIIVEQHTAKGRIDITLETADTIYLKEQKFNKSTEEALAQIEVRHYADAFKMSGKKVVKVGLNFSIKDEVNTLEWVIS
;
A
#
# COMPACT_ATOMS: atom_id res chain seq x y z
N MET A 1 27.76 18.83 -4.17
CA MET A 1 28.07 18.15 -2.89
C MET A 1 28.07 16.64 -3.12
N ALA A 2 28.78 15.84 -2.30
CA ALA A 2 28.63 14.40 -2.39
C ALA A 2 27.18 14.03 -2.06
N ARG A 3 26.57 13.12 -2.83
CA ARG A 3 25.21 12.66 -2.56
C ARG A 3 25.14 11.97 -1.21
N LYS A 4 24.10 12.25 -0.45
CA LYS A 4 23.79 11.49 0.76
C LYS A 4 23.35 10.07 0.40
N LEU A 5 23.77 9.10 1.20
CA LEU A 5 23.33 7.73 1.04
C LEU A 5 21.85 7.58 1.43
N TYR A 6 21.12 6.72 0.71
CA TYR A 6 19.74 6.42 1.04
C TYR A 6 19.67 5.44 2.20
N PRO A 7 18.83 5.69 3.22
CA PRO A 7 18.72 4.83 4.40
C PRO A 7 17.85 3.60 4.11
N ILE A 8 18.15 2.85 3.06
CA ILE A 8 17.40 1.65 2.68
C ILE A 8 17.60 0.59 3.75
N GLY A 9 16.49 0.19 4.42
CA GLY A 9 16.53 -0.76 5.53
C GLY A 9 16.91 -0.17 6.91
N ILE A 10 17.25 1.12 6.99
CA ILE A 10 17.50 1.82 8.25
C ILE A 10 16.23 2.57 8.66
N GLN A 11 15.72 2.28 9.85
CA GLN A 11 14.51 2.91 10.39
C GLN A 11 14.75 3.63 11.73
N THR A 12 16.02 3.71 12.17
CA THR A 12 16.42 4.39 13.38
C THR A 12 16.88 5.81 13.04
N PHE A 13 16.13 6.82 13.49
CA PHE A 13 16.40 8.23 13.21
C PHE A 13 17.82 8.65 13.65
N GLU A 14 18.23 8.25 14.85
CA GLU A 14 19.57 8.54 15.39
C GLU A 14 20.69 8.01 14.48
N GLU A 15 20.53 6.80 13.93
CA GLU A 15 21.50 6.20 13.01
C GLU A 15 21.57 6.97 11.68
N ILE A 16 20.40 7.30 11.09
CA ILE A 16 20.31 8.09 9.86
C ILE A 16 21.04 9.44 10.02
N ARG A 17 20.81 10.12 11.16
CA ARG A 17 21.42 11.43 11.42
C ARG A 17 22.92 11.34 11.69
N LYS A 18 23.38 10.33 12.44
CA LYS A 18 24.80 10.12 12.74
C LYS A 18 25.63 9.71 11.51
N LEU A 19 25.03 8.96 10.58
CA LEU A 19 25.66 8.54 9.32
C LEU A 19 25.53 9.60 8.21
N ASP A 20 24.89 10.73 8.48
CA ASP A 20 24.56 11.79 7.51
C ASP A 20 23.84 11.26 6.26
N ASN A 21 22.99 10.23 6.42
CA ASN A 21 22.15 9.71 5.36
C ASN A 21 21.01 10.70 5.01
N LEU A 22 20.41 10.50 3.85
CA LEU A 22 19.25 11.29 3.44
C LEU A 22 18.10 11.10 4.45
N TYR A 23 17.62 12.20 5.00
CA TYR A 23 16.41 12.23 5.83
C TYR A 23 15.43 13.24 5.24
N ILE A 24 14.26 12.77 4.83
CA ILE A 24 13.16 13.67 4.41
C ILE A 24 12.50 14.21 5.66
N ASP A 25 12.61 15.53 5.85
CA ASP A 25 12.25 16.18 7.09
C ASP A 25 10.73 16.17 7.34
N LYS A 26 10.30 15.43 8.36
CA LYS A 26 8.92 15.35 8.85
C LYS A 26 8.76 15.95 10.25
N THR A 27 9.77 16.66 10.73
CA THR A 27 9.80 17.09 12.14
C THR A 27 8.81 18.20 12.47
N GLU A 28 8.29 18.93 11.49
CA GLU A 28 7.18 19.85 11.70
C GLU A 28 5.91 19.12 12.20
N TYR A 29 5.65 17.90 11.68
CA TYR A 29 4.55 17.07 12.16
C TYR A 29 4.76 16.59 13.60
N ILE A 30 6.02 16.30 13.98
CA ILE A 30 6.39 15.97 15.37
C ILE A 30 6.00 17.14 16.27
N TYR A 31 6.47 18.35 15.97
CA TYR A 31 6.15 19.55 16.71
C TYR A 31 4.63 19.78 16.81
N ARG A 32 3.94 19.73 15.69
CA ARG A 32 2.48 19.93 15.62
C ARG A 32 1.72 18.92 16.50
N MET A 33 2.10 17.65 16.50
CA MET A 33 1.42 16.60 17.27
C MET A 33 1.70 16.69 18.75
N THR A 34 2.91 17.08 19.14
CA THR A 34 3.32 17.17 20.55
C THR A 34 2.89 18.46 21.24
N HIS A 35 2.46 19.49 20.46
CA HIS A 35 2.00 20.80 20.93
C HIS A 35 0.48 20.96 20.77
N THR A 36 -0.27 19.92 21.06
CA THR A 36 -1.74 19.92 21.14
C THR A 36 -2.21 19.48 22.52
N ASP A 37 -3.49 19.68 22.83
CA ASP A 37 -4.10 19.21 24.08
C ASP A 37 -4.28 17.68 24.12
N GLY A 38 -4.10 16.99 22.99
CA GLY A 38 -4.20 15.53 22.90
C GLY A 38 -2.95 14.83 23.44
N LYS A 39 -3.15 13.68 24.10
CA LYS A 39 -2.07 12.81 24.57
C LYS A 39 -1.96 11.50 23.83
N TYR A 40 -3.06 11.00 23.28
CA TYR A 40 -3.14 9.67 22.66
C TYR A 40 -3.39 9.80 21.18
N PHE A 41 -2.50 9.26 20.36
CA PHE A 41 -2.59 9.32 18.91
C PHE A 41 -2.44 7.95 18.28
N PHE A 42 -3.22 7.72 17.25
CA PHE A 42 -3.14 6.53 16.41
C PHE A 42 -2.93 6.92 14.94
N LEU A 43 -1.97 6.27 14.28
CA LEU A 43 -1.69 6.43 12.85
C LEU A 43 -1.60 5.07 12.17
N SER A 44 -2.46 4.80 11.20
CA SER A 44 -2.27 3.70 10.27
C SER A 44 -1.72 4.20 8.93
N ARG A 45 -0.77 3.44 8.37
CA ARG A 45 -0.24 3.63 7.01
C ARG A 45 0.13 2.27 6.43
N PRO A 46 0.11 2.08 5.12
CA PRO A 46 0.59 0.86 4.50
C PRO A 46 2.03 0.51 4.90
N ARG A 47 2.45 -0.70 4.59
CA ARG A 47 3.86 -1.11 4.79
C ARG A 47 4.81 -0.20 4.01
N ARG A 48 6.03 0.00 4.53
CA ARG A 48 7.10 0.74 3.87
C ARG A 48 6.89 2.27 3.72
N PHE A 49 5.95 2.86 4.46
CA PHE A 49 5.69 4.31 4.47
C PHE A 49 6.49 5.11 5.52
N GLY A 50 7.41 4.48 6.26
CA GLY A 50 8.27 5.17 7.23
C GLY A 50 7.67 5.32 8.64
N LYS A 51 6.66 4.49 9.02
CA LYS A 51 6.06 4.49 10.37
C LYS A 51 7.09 4.30 11.49
N SER A 52 7.93 3.26 11.38
CA SER A 52 8.95 2.96 12.39
C SER A 52 10.00 4.06 12.50
N LEU A 53 10.37 4.70 11.39
CA LEU A 53 11.23 5.89 11.40
C LEU A 53 10.57 7.04 12.14
N LEU A 54 9.27 7.28 11.93
CA LEU A 54 8.51 8.30 12.66
C LEU A 54 8.48 8.00 14.17
N VAL A 55 8.25 6.75 14.58
CA VAL A 55 8.32 6.31 15.99
C VAL A 55 9.70 6.58 16.57
N SER A 56 10.77 6.22 15.85
CA SER A 56 12.16 6.48 16.26
C SER A 56 12.48 7.98 16.34
N THR A 57 11.87 8.81 15.49
CA THR A 57 12.00 10.27 15.54
C THR A 57 11.32 10.83 16.79
N PHE A 58 10.09 10.38 17.12
CA PHE A 58 9.44 10.73 18.39
C PHE A 58 10.28 10.32 19.60
N GLN A 59 10.86 9.11 19.57
CA GLN A 59 11.72 8.65 20.66
C GLN A 59 12.89 9.62 20.87
N SER A 60 13.64 9.96 19.82
CA SER A 60 14.78 10.87 19.90
C SER A 60 14.37 12.27 20.36
N TYR A 61 13.20 12.76 19.93
CA TYR A 61 12.65 14.04 20.35
C TYR A 61 12.34 14.07 21.86
N PHE A 62 11.63 13.06 22.36
CA PHE A 62 11.25 13.00 23.77
C PHE A 62 12.43 12.63 24.70
N GLU A 63 13.45 11.97 24.17
CA GLU A 63 14.73 11.75 24.90
C GLU A 63 15.61 13.02 24.95
N GLY A 64 15.16 14.14 24.38
CA GLY A 64 15.85 15.43 24.45
C GLY A 64 17.13 15.50 23.59
N LYS A 65 17.29 14.61 22.59
CA LYS A 65 18.50 14.53 21.74
C LYS A 65 18.53 15.65 20.69
N LYS A 66 18.60 16.90 21.16
CA LYS A 66 18.49 18.10 20.33
C LYS A 66 19.47 18.11 19.15
N GLU A 67 20.70 17.62 19.36
CA GLU A 67 21.76 17.58 18.34
C GLU A 67 21.39 16.80 17.07
N LEU A 68 20.47 15.82 17.19
CA LEU A 68 20.01 15.04 16.03
C LEU A 68 19.05 15.83 15.15
N PHE A 69 18.48 16.92 15.65
CA PHE A 69 17.50 17.76 14.95
C PHE A 69 18.09 19.02 14.34
N GLU A 70 19.40 19.20 14.44
CA GLU A 70 20.11 20.34 13.85
C GLU A 70 19.85 20.42 12.32
N GLY A 71 19.46 21.61 11.84
CA GLY A 71 19.12 21.86 10.44
C GLY A 71 17.72 21.40 10.02
N LEU A 72 16.92 20.77 10.90
CA LEU A 72 15.55 20.35 10.62
C LEU A 72 14.53 21.41 11.04
N ALA A 73 13.33 21.34 10.48
CA ALA A 73 12.27 22.32 10.70
C ALA A 73 11.94 22.53 12.18
N ILE A 74 11.92 21.47 12.98
CA ILE A 74 11.59 21.50 14.41
C ILE A 74 12.60 22.34 15.23
N GLU A 75 13.85 22.46 14.79
CA GLU A 75 14.85 23.26 15.49
C GLU A 75 14.44 24.73 15.63
N LYS A 76 13.73 25.25 14.64
CA LYS A 76 13.21 26.64 14.64
C LYS A 76 11.92 26.78 15.45
N LEU A 77 11.17 25.71 15.59
CA LEU A 77 9.84 25.69 16.22
C LEU A 77 9.95 25.40 17.71
N GLU A 78 10.76 24.40 18.10
CA GLU A 78 10.91 23.96 19.48
C GLU A 78 11.84 24.87 20.26
N LYS A 79 11.35 25.34 21.41
CA LYS A 79 12.12 26.22 22.31
C LYS A 79 12.58 25.51 23.57
N GLU A 80 11.79 24.51 24.01
CA GLU A 80 12.00 23.79 25.25
C GLU A 80 12.24 22.30 24.97
N TRP A 81 13.48 21.92 24.77
CA TRP A 81 13.88 20.53 24.53
C TRP A 81 13.80 19.71 25.83
N ASN A 82 12.56 19.52 26.31
CA ASN A 82 12.29 18.77 27.53
C ASN A 82 12.53 17.28 27.33
N GLU A 83 13.29 16.69 28.25
CA GLU A 83 13.56 15.26 28.28
C GLU A 83 12.49 14.50 29.07
N TYR A 84 11.95 13.42 28.50
CA TYR A 84 10.99 12.52 29.11
C TYR A 84 11.48 11.07 29.06
N PRO A 85 11.12 10.20 30.03
CA PRO A 85 11.36 8.77 29.91
C PRO A 85 10.44 8.18 28.82
N VAL A 86 11.04 7.44 27.88
CA VAL A 86 10.33 6.84 26.74
C VAL A 86 10.32 5.32 26.88
N LEU A 87 9.13 4.74 26.91
CA LEU A 87 8.90 3.31 26.77
C LEU A 87 8.54 3.03 25.32
N HIS A 88 9.40 2.30 24.60
CA HIS A 88 9.18 1.93 23.20
C HIS A 88 8.96 0.44 23.07
N PHE A 89 7.81 0.05 22.52
CA PHE A 89 7.38 -1.32 22.27
C PHE A 89 7.24 -1.56 20.77
N ASP A 90 8.16 -2.32 20.18
CA ASP A 90 8.09 -2.77 18.81
C ASP A 90 7.49 -4.19 18.79
N LEU A 91 6.29 -4.34 18.23
CA LEU A 91 5.54 -5.59 18.18
C LEU A 91 5.75 -6.38 16.87
N SER A 92 6.64 -5.94 16.00
CA SER A 92 6.92 -6.58 14.71
C SER A 92 7.75 -7.87 14.82
N LYS A 93 8.38 -8.12 15.99
CA LYS A 93 9.36 -9.20 16.16
C LYS A 93 8.71 -10.53 16.52
N GLY A 94 8.95 -11.50 15.65
CA GLY A 94 8.50 -12.89 15.85
C GLY A 94 7.10 -13.17 15.29
N LYS A 95 6.79 -14.46 15.18
CA LYS A 95 5.45 -14.94 14.80
C LYS A 95 4.70 -15.40 16.04
N HIS A 96 3.52 -14.87 16.25
CA HIS A 96 2.71 -15.15 17.43
C HIS A 96 1.50 -16.00 17.07
N MET A 97 1.70 -17.31 17.00
CA MET A 97 0.63 -18.25 16.62
C MET A 97 -0.30 -18.63 17.77
N GLU A 98 0.13 -18.40 19.04
CA GLU A 98 -0.61 -18.78 20.23
C GLU A 98 -0.48 -17.76 21.37
N LYS A 99 -1.49 -17.69 22.23
CA LYS A 99 -1.53 -16.81 23.41
C LYS A 99 -0.31 -16.93 24.32
N ALA A 100 0.14 -18.16 24.57
CA ALA A 100 1.30 -18.39 25.43
C ALA A 100 2.59 -17.80 24.85
N GLN A 101 2.75 -17.83 23.53
CA GLN A 101 3.88 -17.22 22.84
C GLN A 101 3.79 -15.69 22.90
N LEU A 102 2.62 -15.12 22.63
CA LEU A 102 2.39 -13.69 22.71
C LEU A 102 2.65 -13.16 24.14
N ASN A 103 2.13 -13.85 25.17
CA ASN A 103 2.37 -13.45 26.56
C ASN A 103 3.85 -13.44 26.91
N ARG A 104 4.61 -14.47 26.53
CA ARG A 104 6.07 -14.52 26.77
C ARG A 104 6.78 -13.37 26.06
N TYR A 105 6.38 -13.07 24.85
CA TYR A 105 6.96 -11.96 24.08
C TYR A 105 6.64 -10.60 24.73
N LEU A 106 5.40 -10.37 25.14
CA LEU A 106 5.00 -9.13 25.83
C LEU A 106 5.75 -8.97 27.16
N LEU A 107 5.95 -10.06 27.91
CA LEU A 107 6.77 -10.02 29.12
C LEU A 107 8.24 -9.68 28.82
N ASP A 108 8.82 -10.29 27.78
CA ASP A 108 10.21 -10.02 27.38
C ASP A 108 10.45 -8.55 26.99
N ILE A 109 9.52 -7.95 26.22
CA ILE A 109 9.65 -6.53 25.83
C ILE A 109 9.46 -5.57 27.02
N ILE A 110 8.58 -5.92 27.99
CA ILE A 110 8.42 -5.17 29.24
C ILE A 110 9.72 -5.28 30.06
N GLU A 111 10.25 -6.49 30.25
CA GLU A 111 11.47 -6.74 31.01
C GLU A 111 12.69 -5.96 30.49
N LYS A 112 12.82 -5.83 29.18
CA LYS A 112 13.84 -4.99 28.57
C LYS A 112 13.70 -3.50 28.94
N GLN A 113 12.48 -2.99 29.03
CA GLN A 113 12.23 -1.62 29.48
C GLN A 113 12.47 -1.47 30.99
N GLU A 114 12.05 -2.45 31.80
CA GLU A 114 12.32 -2.47 33.23
C GLU A 114 13.84 -2.45 33.53
N ALA A 115 14.61 -3.27 32.80
CA ALA A 115 16.07 -3.29 32.90
C ALA A 115 16.69 -1.93 32.53
N ARG A 116 16.17 -1.29 31.47
CA ARG A 116 16.64 0.05 31.03
C ARG A 116 16.43 1.12 32.10
N PHE A 117 15.33 1.04 32.83
CA PHE A 117 14.99 2.00 33.88
C PHE A 117 15.37 1.49 35.30
N ASP A 118 15.99 0.33 35.42
CA ASP A 118 16.37 -0.30 36.69
C ASP A 118 15.17 -0.35 37.67
N CYS A 119 14.08 -0.96 37.23
CA CYS A 119 12.82 -1.10 37.95
C CYS A 119 12.15 -2.46 37.73
N MET A 120 12.92 -3.55 37.93
CA MET A 120 12.48 -4.92 37.70
C MET A 120 11.28 -5.31 38.54
N SER A 121 10.29 -5.99 37.91
CA SER A 121 9.11 -6.56 38.56
C SER A 121 9.12 -8.08 38.49
N ASN A 122 8.57 -8.75 39.47
CA ASN A 122 8.38 -10.21 39.50
C ASN A 122 6.97 -10.66 39.10
N LYS A 123 6.13 -9.73 38.64
CA LYS A 123 4.77 -10.03 38.19
C LYS A 123 4.76 -10.83 36.90
N THR A 124 3.75 -11.68 36.72
CA THR A 124 3.60 -12.56 35.56
C THR A 124 2.49 -12.14 34.61
N ASP A 125 1.58 -11.28 35.08
CA ASP A 125 0.47 -10.76 34.27
C ASP A 125 0.91 -9.52 33.50
N VAL A 126 0.83 -9.56 32.19
CA VAL A 126 1.37 -8.52 31.28
C VAL A 126 0.81 -7.10 31.54
N ASN A 127 -0.51 -7.01 31.85
CA ASN A 127 -1.14 -5.73 32.15
C ASN A 127 -0.66 -5.16 33.50
N ILE A 128 -0.59 -5.99 34.55
CA ILE A 128 -0.11 -5.58 35.88
C ILE A 128 1.34 -5.13 35.77
N ARG A 129 2.16 -5.87 35.03
CA ARG A 129 3.58 -5.56 34.88
C ARG A 129 3.81 -4.27 34.09
N LEU A 130 3.01 -4.00 33.04
CA LEU A 130 3.07 -2.71 32.33
C LEU A 130 2.59 -1.55 33.21
N ASP A 131 1.57 -1.75 34.03
CA ASP A 131 1.09 -0.77 35.01
C ASP A 131 2.20 -0.43 36.03
N ASP A 132 2.79 -1.45 36.63
CA ASP A 132 3.93 -1.30 37.56
C ASP A 132 5.12 -0.55 36.92
N LEU A 133 5.45 -0.88 35.65
CA LEU A 133 6.53 -0.22 34.92
C LEU A 133 6.27 1.27 34.73
N ILE A 134 5.08 1.67 34.28
CA ILE A 134 4.72 3.09 34.09
C ILE A 134 4.82 3.83 35.43
N ASN A 135 4.25 3.25 36.48
CA ASN A 135 4.28 3.82 37.82
C ASN A 135 5.73 3.97 38.35
N ALA A 136 6.54 2.91 38.25
CA ALA A 136 7.92 2.92 38.74
C ALA A 136 8.79 3.95 38.01
N VAL A 137 8.66 4.04 36.66
CA VAL A 137 9.40 5.01 35.86
C VAL A 137 8.96 6.45 36.20
N TYR A 138 7.67 6.71 36.35
CA TYR A 138 7.16 8.01 36.78
C TYR A 138 7.69 8.41 38.16
N GLN A 139 7.60 7.53 39.15
CA GLN A 139 8.11 7.78 40.51
C GLN A 139 9.64 8.01 40.55
N LYS A 140 10.38 7.21 39.79
CA LYS A 140 11.84 7.29 39.75
C LYS A 140 12.35 8.55 39.09
N THR A 141 11.71 8.99 38.00
CA THR A 141 12.15 10.15 37.20
C THR A 141 11.52 11.46 37.60
N GLY A 142 10.36 11.43 38.28
CA GLY A 142 9.53 12.61 38.55
C GLY A 142 8.95 13.26 37.30
N LYS A 143 9.03 12.60 36.15
CA LYS A 143 8.57 13.09 34.85
C LYS A 143 7.49 12.18 34.28
N GLN A 144 6.53 12.76 33.55
CA GLN A 144 5.54 11.98 32.82
C GLN A 144 6.19 11.09 31.78
N VAL A 145 5.63 9.90 31.57
CA VAL A 145 6.17 8.85 30.70
C VAL A 145 5.61 9.00 29.28
N VAL A 146 6.45 8.80 28.29
CA VAL A 146 6.05 8.68 26.89
C VAL A 146 5.99 7.20 26.52
N VAL A 147 4.90 6.77 25.84
CA VAL A 147 4.73 5.40 25.38
C VAL A 147 4.60 5.39 23.85
N LEU A 148 5.51 4.70 23.20
CA LEU A 148 5.53 4.52 21.74
C LEU A 148 5.32 3.06 21.41
N ILE A 149 4.33 2.75 20.56
CA ILE A 149 3.98 1.38 20.17
C ILE A 149 4.02 1.30 18.65
N ASP A 150 4.98 0.53 18.14
CA ASP A 150 5.12 0.28 16.71
C ASP A 150 4.54 -1.07 16.32
N GLU A 151 3.90 -1.13 15.14
CA GLU A 151 3.29 -2.34 14.56
C GLU A 151 2.33 -3.05 15.54
N TYR A 152 1.41 -2.26 16.17
CA TYR A 152 0.50 -2.73 17.22
C TYR A 152 -0.37 -3.93 16.81
N ASP A 153 -0.62 -4.06 15.52
CA ASP A 153 -1.48 -5.06 14.90
C ASP A 153 -0.71 -6.30 14.38
N ALA A 154 0.62 -6.28 14.39
CA ALA A 154 1.43 -7.38 13.86
C ALA A 154 1.09 -8.75 14.49
N PRO A 155 0.91 -8.89 15.82
CA PRO A 155 0.54 -10.17 16.43
C PRO A 155 -0.83 -10.71 15.97
N LEU A 156 -1.73 -9.83 15.54
CA LEU A 156 -3.08 -10.18 15.10
C LEU A 156 -3.10 -10.52 13.60
N LEU A 157 -2.24 -9.87 12.80
CA LEU A 157 -2.12 -10.14 11.36
C LEU A 157 -1.62 -11.57 11.09
N ASP A 158 -0.74 -12.11 11.94
CA ASP A 158 -0.21 -13.45 11.80
C ASP A 158 -1.31 -14.54 11.87
N VAL A 159 -2.39 -14.29 12.62
CA VAL A 159 -3.51 -15.23 12.84
C VAL A 159 -4.83 -14.73 12.26
N ALA A 160 -4.80 -13.72 11.38
CA ALA A 160 -6.01 -13.09 10.83
C ALA A 160 -6.93 -14.08 10.06
N HIS A 161 -6.39 -15.21 9.62
CA HIS A 161 -7.11 -16.30 8.95
C HIS A 161 -7.75 -17.33 9.92
N GLU A 162 -7.39 -17.30 11.23
CA GLU A 162 -7.85 -18.24 12.25
C GLU A 162 -8.70 -17.52 13.31
N LYS A 163 -10.02 -17.46 13.11
CA LYS A 163 -10.95 -16.66 13.91
C LYS A 163 -10.83 -16.86 15.42
N GLU A 164 -10.74 -18.11 15.89
CA GLU A 164 -10.66 -18.41 17.33
C GLU A 164 -9.36 -17.88 17.94
N LYS A 165 -8.23 -18.12 17.27
CA LYS A 165 -6.93 -17.58 17.70
C LYS A 165 -6.90 -16.06 17.65
N LEU A 166 -7.44 -15.46 16.58
CA LEU A 166 -7.54 -14.02 16.45
C LEU A 166 -8.28 -13.40 17.64
N ASP A 167 -9.42 -13.99 18.04
CA ASP A 167 -10.20 -13.51 19.18
C ASP A 167 -9.42 -13.65 20.50
N GLU A 168 -8.68 -14.73 20.69
CA GLU A 168 -7.84 -14.97 21.87
C GLU A 168 -6.66 -13.99 21.96
N LEU A 169 -5.91 -13.81 20.86
CA LEU A 169 -4.78 -12.88 20.82
C LEU A 169 -5.24 -11.42 20.95
N ARG A 170 -6.37 -11.07 20.34
CA ARG A 170 -6.98 -9.75 20.48
C ARG A 170 -7.32 -9.41 21.94
N ASN A 171 -7.90 -10.36 22.68
CA ASN A 171 -8.18 -10.18 24.10
C ASN A 171 -6.89 -10.01 24.92
N THR A 172 -5.83 -10.71 24.57
CA THR A 172 -4.50 -10.56 25.18
C THR A 172 -3.93 -9.16 24.94
N MET A 173 -3.97 -8.69 23.69
CA MET A 173 -3.51 -7.33 23.34
C MET A 173 -4.36 -6.23 24.00
N ARG A 174 -5.68 -6.42 24.06
CA ARG A 174 -6.57 -5.50 24.78
C ARG A 174 -6.19 -5.39 26.26
N ASN A 175 -5.92 -6.51 26.89
CA ASN A 175 -5.48 -6.56 28.29
C ASN A 175 -4.12 -5.84 28.46
N PHE A 176 -3.18 -6.08 27.56
CA PHE A 176 -1.86 -5.42 27.55
C PHE A 176 -1.99 -3.88 27.48
N TYR A 177 -2.91 -3.33 26.66
CA TYR A 177 -3.06 -1.88 26.52
C TYR A 177 -3.91 -1.22 27.62
N SER A 178 -4.64 -2.00 28.43
CA SER A 178 -5.57 -1.44 29.42
C SER A 178 -4.94 -0.49 30.46
N PRO A 179 -3.67 -0.66 30.90
CA PRO A 179 -3.04 0.26 31.85
C PRO A 179 -2.83 1.68 31.31
N LEU A 180 -2.76 1.86 29.99
CA LEU A 180 -2.53 3.18 29.39
C LEU A 180 -3.65 4.17 29.75
N LYS A 181 -4.89 3.70 29.89
CA LYS A 181 -6.01 4.55 30.31
C LYS A 181 -5.95 4.89 31.80
N GLY A 182 -5.64 3.89 32.62
CA GLY A 182 -5.59 4.05 34.09
C GLY A 182 -4.49 5.02 34.54
N ASN A 183 -3.40 5.09 33.79
CA ASN A 183 -2.22 5.90 34.08
C ASN A 183 -2.19 7.26 33.35
N GLU A 184 -3.32 7.78 32.87
CA GLU A 184 -3.41 9.02 32.07
C GLU A 184 -2.65 10.20 32.69
N SER A 185 -2.74 10.41 33.99
CA SER A 185 -2.05 11.50 34.70
C SER A 185 -0.53 11.39 34.70
N MET A 186 -0.01 10.16 34.59
CA MET A 186 1.44 9.86 34.53
C MET A 186 1.98 9.85 33.10
N LEU A 187 1.11 9.92 32.09
CA LEU A 187 1.50 9.88 30.69
C LEU A 187 1.57 11.29 30.07
N ARG A 188 2.67 11.56 29.38
CA ARG A 188 2.86 12.78 28.58
C ARG A 188 2.30 12.61 27.17
N PHE A 189 2.56 11.45 26.56
CA PHE A 189 2.26 11.18 25.16
C PHE A 189 2.19 9.69 24.91
N VAL A 190 1.22 9.25 24.12
CA VAL A 190 1.06 7.87 23.66
C VAL A 190 0.87 7.89 22.15
N PHE A 191 1.74 7.21 21.43
CA PHE A 191 1.64 7.09 19.98
C PHE A 191 1.63 5.62 19.58
N MET A 192 0.61 5.24 18.82
CA MET A 192 0.44 3.86 18.32
C MET A 192 0.39 3.88 16.82
N THR A 193 1.11 2.95 16.17
CA THR A 193 1.08 2.81 14.73
C THR A 193 1.00 1.36 14.28
N GLY A 194 0.42 1.15 13.10
CA GLY A 194 0.25 -0.16 12.45
C GLY A 194 -0.21 -0.03 11.00
N ILE A 195 -0.59 -1.14 10.41
CA ILE A 195 -1.08 -1.22 9.03
C ILE A 195 -2.59 -1.11 9.00
N THR A 196 -3.26 -1.98 9.75
CA THR A 196 -4.71 -2.13 9.74
C THR A 196 -5.35 -1.49 10.95
N LYS A 197 -6.65 -1.20 10.84
CA LYS A 197 -7.47 -0.82 11.98
C LYS A 197 -8.17 -2.05 12.50
N PHE A 198 -7.54 -2.76 13.43
CA PHE A 198 -8.26 -3.73 14.22
C PHE A 198 -9.27 -3.00 15.11
N SER A 199 -10.47 -3.54 15.20
CA SER A 199 -11.67 -2.88 15.70
C SER A 199 -11.39 -1.96 16.88
N GLN A 200 -11.59 -0.67 16.66
CA GLN A 200 -11.58 0.34 17.70
C GLN A 200 -12.48 -0.05 18.90
N LEU A 201 -13.46 -0.91 18.65
CA LEU A 201 -14.39 -1.40 19.66
C LEU A 201 -13.80 -2.45 20.61
N SER A 202 -12.70 -3.13 20.28
CA SER A 202 -12.16 -4.18 21.15
C SER A 202 -10.82 -3.85 21.81
N ILE A 203 -9.85 -3.29 21.09
CA ILE A 203 -8.56 -2.86 21.67
C ILE A 203 -8.67 -1.44 22.20
N PHE A 204 -9.32 -0.54 21.45
CA PHE A 204 -9.46 0.87 21.77
C PHE A 204 -10.75 1.23 22.53
N SER A 205 -11.65 0.27 22.82
CA SER A 205 -12.80 0.55 23.70
C SER A 205 -12.36 0.96 25.12
N GLU A 206 -11.18 0.50 25.52
CA GLU A 206 -10.53 0.94 26.76
C GLU A 206 -9.87 2.33 26.59
N LEU A 207 -9.35 2.65 25.38
CA LEU A 207 -8.69 3.92 25.03
C LEU A 207 -9.63 4.81 24.20
N ASN A 208 -10.80 5.16 24.74
CA ASN A 208 -11.80 5.96 24.03
C ASN A 208 -11.38 7.41 23.77
N ASN A 209 -10.25 7.84 24.32
CA ASN A 209 -9.64 9.16 24.14
C ASN A 209 -8.53 9.19 23.08
N ILE A 210 -8.30 8.08 22.35
CA ILE A 210 -7.28 8.03 21.30
C ILE A 210 -7.76 8.79 20.06
N LYS A 211 -6.96 9.76 19.61
CA LYS A 211 -7.21 10.50 18.38
C LYS A 211 -6.62 9.73 17.19
N ASN A 212 -7.48 9.25 16.30
CA ASN A 212 -7.07 8.65 15.05
C ASN A 212 -6.76 9.77 14.04
N VAL A 213 -5.49 9.91 13.68
CA VAL A 213 -5.00 10.93 12.74
C VAL A 213 -4.77 10.39 11.33
N SER A 214 -5.16 9.16 11.05
CA SER A 214 -4.86 8.50 9.77
C SER A 214 -5.48 9.21 8.56
N MET A 215 -6.67 9.82 8.75
CA MET A 215 -7.36 10.59 7.72
C MET A 215 -7.43 12.10 8.02
N ASP A 216 -6.70 12.59 9.03
CA ASP A 216 -6.66 14.00 9.36
C ASP A 216 -5.80 14.76 8.35
N GLU A 217 -6.36 15.78 7.70
CA GLU A 217 -5.67 16.63 6.69
C GLU A 217 -4.33 17.20 7.18
N PRO A 218 -4.21 17.74 8.43
CA PRO A 218 -2.93 18.25 8.93
C PRO A 218 -1.80 17.23 9.03
N TYR A 219 -2.11 15.93 8.95
CA TYR A 219 -1.17 14.81 9.06
C TYR A 219 -1.08 13.95 7.78
N ALA A 220 -1.65 14.43 6.67
CA ALA A 220 -1.67 13.68 5.41
C ALA A 220 -0.26 13.29 4.93
N GLY A 221 0.70 14.22 5.03
CA GLY A 221 2.09 14.03 4.60
C GLY A 221 3.06 13.57 5.69
N ILE A 222 2.59 13.16 6.88
CA ILE A 222 3.47 12.76 8.01
C ILE A 222 4.33 11.52 7.69
N CYS A 223 3.84 10.66 6.81
CA CYS A 223 4.54 9.53 6.23
C CYS A 223 4.43 9.60 4.69
N GLY A 224 5.40 9.02 4.00
CA GLY A 224 5.53 9.18 2.55
C GLY A 224 6.43 10.35 2.20
N ILE A 225 6.67 10.57 0.91
CA ILE A 225 7.46 11.70 0.37
C ILE A 225 6.54 12.48 -0.57
N THR A 226 6.33 13.77 -0.30
CA THR A 226 5.55 14.61 -1.21
C THR A 226 6.37 14.98 -2.45
N LYS A 227 5.68 15.36 -3.53
CA LYS A 227 6.35 15.87 -4.75
C LYS A 227 7.26 17.05 -4.43
N GLU A 228 6.83 17.98 -3.58
CA GLU A 228 7.62 19.14 -3.19
C GLU A 228 8.91 18.72 -2.44
N GLU A 229 8.81 17.80 -1.50
CA GLU A 229 9.95 17.25 -0.77
C GLU A 229 10.93 16.54 -1.72
N MET A 230 10.45 15.75 -2.67
CA MET A 230 11.28 15.11 -3.69
C MET A 230 12.01 16.15 -4.54
N LEU A 231 11.29 17.14 -5.06
CA LEU A 231 11.88 18.17 -5.93
C LEU A 231 12.91 19.04 -5.19
N THR A 232 12.72 19.30 -3.90
CA THR A 232 13.60 20.19 -3.12
C THR A 232 14.78 19.47 -2.49
N GLN A 233 14.56 18.24 -1.98
CA GLN A 233 15.57 17.52 -1.20
C GLN A 233 16.31 16.46 -2.03
N MET A 234 15.80 16.08 -3.21
CA MET A 234 16.36 15.05 -4.08
C MET A 234 16.60 15.56 -5.52
N SER A 235 16.78 16.86 -5.70
CA SER A 235 16.95 17.47 -7.02
C SER A 235 18.12 16.88 -7.82
N ASP A 236 19.29 16.75 -7.18
CA ASP A 236 20.51 16.21 -7.83
C ASP A 236 20.34 14.71 -8.15
N ASP A 237 19.51 14.00 -7.37
CA ASP A 237 19.21 12.58 -7.58
C ASP A 237 18.31 12.39 -8.81
N ILE A 238 17.33 13.29 -9.01
CA ILE A 238 16.46 13.29 -10.20
C ILE A 238 17.31 13.50 -11.46
N ASP A 239 18.23 14.48 -11.45
CA ASP A 239 19.07 14.78 -12.60
C ASP A 239 19.95 13.58 -12.99
N ALA A 240 20.50 12.90 -12.00
CA ALA A 240 21.31 11.72 -12.29
C ALA A 240 20.51 10.50 -12.70
N LEU A 241 19.29 10.34 -12.21
CA LEU A 241 18.40 9.27 -12.68
C LEU A 241 17.99 9.56 -14.14
N ALA A 242 17.71 10.83 -14.48
CA ALA A 242 17.40 11.26 -15.84
C ALA A 242 18.54 10.92 -16.82
N GLU A 243 19.78 11.25 -16.45
CA GLU A 243 20.97 10.87 -17.25
C GLU A 243 21.09 9.35 -17.43
N HIS A 244 20.88 8.59 -16.34
CA HIS A 244 21.00 7.12 -16.37
C HIS A 244 19.91 6.46 -17.22
N LEU A 245 18.68 7.01 -17.20
CA LEU A 245 17.54 6.49 -17.98
C LEU A 245 17.49 7.04 -19.41
N GLU A 246 18.40 7.96 -19.78
CA GLU A 246 18.41 8.67 -21.07
C GLU A 246 17.09 9.43 -21.34
N LEU A 247 16.50 10.01 -20.26
CA LEU A 247 15.27 10.79 -20.28
C LEU A 247 15.55 12.25 -19.94
N SER A 248 14.65 13.15 -20.32
CA SER A 248 14.65 14.51 -19.77
C SER A 248 14.27 14.49 -18.28
N ARG A 249 14.60 15.57 -17.57
CA ARG A 249 14.21 15.73 -16.16
C ARG A 249 12.69 15.65 -15.97
N GLU A 250 11.94 16.28 -16.87
CA GLU A 250 10.47 16.31 -16.84
C GLU A 250 9.88 14.92 -17.07
N GLU A 251 10.39 14.16 -18.04
CA GLU A 251 9.99 12.78 -18.28
C GLU A 251 10.32 11.89 -17.08
N THR A 252 11.51 12.04 -16.50
CA THR A 252 11.90 11.29 -15.31
C THR A 252 10.97 11.55 -14.12
N ILE A 253 10.62 12.83 -13.88
CA ILE A 253 9.65 13.18 -12.82
C ILE A 253 8.29 12.55 -13.12
N GLN A 254 7.86 12.52 -14.37
CA GLN A 254 6.59 11.90 -14.75
C GLN A 254 6.62 10.39 -14.54
N GLU A 255 7.69 9.71 -14.95
CA GLU A 255 7.86 8.27 -14.73
C GLU A 255 7.89 7.91 -13.23
N LEU A 256 8.60 8.71 -12.41
CA LEU A 256 8.60 8.53 -10.96
C LEU A 256 7.20 8.67 -10.37
N LYS A 257 6.42 9.64 -10.85
CA LYS A 257 5.03 9.84 -10.42
C LYS A 257 4.15 8.66 -10.82
N ASP A 258 4.22 8.25 -12.07
CA ASP A 258 3.39 7.15 -12.59
C ASP A 258 3.66 5.84 -11.88
N HIS A 259 4.92 5.60 -11.46
CA HIS A 259 5.33 4.37 -10.80
C HIS A 259 5.14 4.37 -9.29
N TYR A 260 5.39 5.48 -8.57
CA TYR A 260 5.54 5.44 -7.10
C TYR A 260 4.74 6.47 -6.32
N ASP A 261 4.12 7.46 -6.99
CA ASP A 261 3.30 8.51 -6.38
C ASP A 261 1.82 8.10 -6.25
N GLY A 262 0.98 9.06 -5.99
CA GLY A 262 -0.48 8.95 -6.11
C GLY A 262 -1.20 8.44 -4.89
N TYR A 263 -0.52 8.23 -3.76
CA TYR A 263 -1.20 7.89 -2.51
C TYR A 263 -1.82 9.11 -1.84
N HIS A 264 -3.11 9.02 -1.52
CA HIS A 264 -3.84 9.96 -0.69
C HIS A 264 -4.43 9.26 0.54
N PHE A 265 -4.21 9.83 1.71
CA PHE A 265 -4.76 9.31 2.96
C PHE A 265 -5.92 10.15 3.49
N THR A 266 -6.19 11.29 2.89
CA THR A 266 -7.37 12.14 3.06
C THR A 266 -7.64 12.90 1.77
N TRP A 267 -8.72 13.67 1.70
CA TRP A 267 -9.06 14.45 0.52
C TRP A 267 -9.71 15.79 0.89
N PRO A 268 -9.21 16.93 0.33
CA PRO A 268 -8.01 17.01 -0.51
C PRO A 268 -6.72 16.87 0.28
N SER A 269 -5.67 16.35 -0.34
CA SER A 269 -4.31 16.34 0.21
C SER A 269 -3.29 16.27 -0.93
N PRO A 270 -2.00 16.60 -0.70
CA PRO A 270 -0.97 16.30 -1.68
C PRO A 270 -0.82 14.78 -1.86
N ASP A 271 -0.44 14.38 -3.07
CA ASP A 271 0.06 13.04 -3.36
C ASP A 271 1.32 12.76 -2.54
N VAL A 272 1.51 11.51 -2.15
CA VAL A 272 2.77 11.06 -1.55
C VAL A 272 3.29 9.81 -2.24
N PHE A 273 4.59 9.81 -2.51
CA PHE A 273 5.34 8.65 -2.98
C PHE A 273 5.49 7.61 -1.87
N ASN A 274 5.53 6.35 -2.26
CA ASN A 274 6.04 5.30 -1.37
C ASN A 274 7.55 5.50 -1.17
N PRO A 275 8.03 5.78 0.06
CA PRO A 275 9.45 6.07 0.30
C PRO A 275 10.37 4.91 -0.07
N TYR A 276 9.94 3.67 0.21
CA TYR A 276 10.75 2.49 -0.05
C TYR A 276 10.99 2.30 -1.54
N SER A 277 9.93 2.38 -2.35
CA SER A 277 10.03 2.20 -3.81
C SER A 277 10.82 3.34 -4.45
N LEU A 278 10.55 4.58 -4.04
CA LEU A 278 11.24 5.76 -4.56
C LEU A 278 12.75 5.72 -4.27
N LEU A 279 13.14 5.42 -3.03
CA LEU A 279 14.56 5.38 -2.64
C LEU A 279 15.31 4.22 -3.31
N ASN A 280 14.68 3.05 -3.46
CA ASN A 280 15.28 1.94 -4.19
C ASN A 280 15.43 2.25 -5.69
N CYS A 281 14.48 2.96 -6.30
CA CYS A 281 14.60 3.42 -7.68
C CYS A 281 15.83 4.31 -7.87
N PHE A 282 16.02 5.28 -7.00
CA PHE A 282 17.22 6.14 -7.05
C PHE A 282 18.53 5.37 -6.78
N ALA A 283 18.50 4.38 -5.89
CA ALA A 283 19.68 3.57 -5.57
C ALA A 283 20.08 2.65 -6.74
N ASP A 284 19.10 2.01 -7.37
CA ASP A 284 19.32 1.04 -8.46
C ASP A 284 19.45 1.70 -9.84
N GLY A 285 18.94 2.95 -9.99
CA GLY A 285 18.79 3.63 -11.26
C GLY A 285 17.76 2.97 -12.20
N LYS A 286 16.75 2.29 -11.66
CA LYS A 286 15.78 1.51 -12.45
C LYS A 286 14.36 1.69 -11.92
N LEU A 287 13.41 1.76 -12.86
CA LEU A 287 11.98 1.69 -12.56
C LEU A 287 11.58 0.22 -12.43
N LYS A 288 11.13 -0.20 -11.24
CA LYS A 288 10.72 -1.59 -10.92
C LYS A 288 9.65 -1.60 -9.84
N ALA A 289 8.94 -2.70 -9.71
CA ALA A 289 8.00 -2.97 -8.62
C ALA A 289 8.74 -3.41 -7.34
N TYR A 290 9.32 -2.47 -6.60
CA TYR A 290 10.09 -2.73 -5.37
C TYR A 290 9.21 -3.16 -4.19
N TRP A 291 8.02 -2.59 -4.07
CA TRP A 291 7.12 -2.86 -2.96
C TRP A 291 6.69 -4.34 -2.90
N PHE A 292 6.36 -4.93 -4.06
CA PHE A 292 6.00 -6.35 -4.18
C PHE A 292 7.17 -7.30 -3.93
N GLY A 293 8.40 -6.91 -4.21
CA GLY A 293 9.60 -7.69 -3.89
C GLY A 293 9.76 -8.00 -2.39
N SER A 294 9.00 -7.32 -1.52
CA SER A 294 9.04 -7.50 -0.07
C SER A 294 8.04 -8.53 0.48
N GLY A 295 7.19 -9.15 -0.35
CA GLY A 295 6.26 -10.20 0.07
C GLY A 295 5.07 -10.38 -0.87
N THR A 296 4.75 -11.64 -1.18
CA THR A 296 3.59 -12.02 -1.99
C THR A 296 2.29 -11.70 -1.24
N PRO A 297 1.25 -11.17 -1.89
CA PRO A 297 -0.02 -10.84 -1.25
C PRO A 297 -0.91 -12.08 -1.00
N THR A 298 -0.34 -13.17 -0.46
CA THR A 298 -1.04 -14.46 -0.28
C THR A 298 -2.35 -14.29 0.49
N TYR A 299 -2.31 -13.56 1.60
CA TYR A 299 -3.52 -13.30 2.40
C TYR A 299 -4.59 -12.53 1.60
N LEU A 300 -4.19 -11.54 0.79
CA LEU A 300 -5.13 -10.81 -0.06
C LEU A 300 -5.77 -11.73 -1.11
N ILE A 301 -4.97 -12.60 -1.75
CA ILE A 301 -5.47 -13.55 -2.75
C ILE A 301 -6.45 -14.54 -2.13
N GLU A 302 -6.19 -15.04 -0.93
CA GLU A 302 -7.11 -15.90 -0.17
C GLU A 302 -8.42 -15.16 0.14
N LYS A 303 -8.35 -13.92 0.59
CA LYS A 303 -9.53 -13.09 0.87
C LYS A 303 -10.30 -12.73 -0.39
N MET A 304 -9.65 -12.50 -1.53
CA MET A 304 -10.34 -12.33 -2.82
C MET A 304 -11.20 -13.54 -3.17
N ARG A 305 -10.69 -14.75 -2.94
CA ARG A 305 -11.45 -16.00 -3.16
C ARG A 305 -12.61 -16.11 -2.18
N GLU A 306 -12.38 -15.85 -0.88
CA GLU A 306 -13.42 -15.90 0.16
C GLU A 306 -14.58 -14.91 -0.11
N PHE A 307 -14.26 -13.68 -0.52
CA PHE A 307 -15.25 -12.65 -0.83
C PHE A 307 -15.74 -12.70 -2.29
N HIS A 308 -15.31 -13.68 -3.08
CA HIS A 308 -15.65 -13.82 -4.51
C HIS A 308 -15.37 -12.54 -5.33
N VAL A 309 -14.29 -11.80 -4.98
CA VAL A 309 -13.89 -10.60 -5.70
C VAL A 309 -13.04 -10.97 -6.91
N LEU A 310 -13.48 -10.54 -8.08
CA LEU A 310 -12.79 -10.79 -9.34
C LEU A 310 -11.72 -9.72 -9.61
N PRO A 311 -10.60 -10.04 -10.30
CA PRO A 311 -9.60 -9.05 -10.72
C PRO A 311 -10.19 -7.81 -11.39
N SER A 312 -11.18 -7.97 -12.27
CA SER A 312 -11.86 -6.86 -12.95
C SER A 312 -12.72 -5.97 -12.04
N GLN A 313 -12.91 -6.34 -10.79
CA GLN A 313 -13.62 -5.54 -9.78
C GLN A 313 -12.69 -4.76 -8.86
N LEU A 314 -11.37 -4.94 -9.03
CA LEU A 314 -10.37 -4.15 -8.33
C LEU A 314 -10.25 -2.77 -8.99
N GLY A 315 -10.04 -1.74 -8.19
CA GLY A 315 -10.00 -0.36 -8.67
C GLY A 315 -11.37 0.30 -8.85
N ARG A 316 -11.39 1.61 -8.97
CA ARG A 316 -12.57 2.49 -9.15
C ARG A 316 -13.74 2.19 -8.20
N VAL A 317 -13.42 1.82 -6.94
CA VAL A 317 -14.41 1.48 -5.91
C VAL A 317 -14.99 2.75 -5.31
N ARG A 318 -16.33 2.88 -5.33
CA ARG A 318 -17.01 3.99 -4.64
C ARG A 318 -17.47 3.54 -3.25
N ALA A 319 -17.02 4.24 -2.21
CA ALA A 319 -17.30 3.85 -0.83
C ALA A 319 -17.36 5.07 0.11
N LYS A 320 -18.07 4.92 1.24
CA LYS A 320 -17.98 5.86 2.35
C LYS A 320 -16.76 5.55 3.23
N ALA A 321 -16.25 6.55 3.93
CA ALA A 321 -15.15 6.35 4.89
C ALA A 321 -15.44 5.23 5.88
N SER A 322 -16.67 5.13 6.40
CA SER A 322 -17.11 4.06 7.29
C SER A 322 -16.98 2.64 6.71
N SER A 323 -16.87 2.50 5.39
CA SER A 323 -16.73 1.20 4.72
C SER A 323 -15.27 0.80 4.51
N PHE A 324 -14.40 1.70 4.05
CA PHE A 324 -13.01 1.38 3.75
C PHE A 324 -12.04 1.66 4.91
N ASP A 325 -12.41 2.57 5.80
CA ASP A 325 -11.69 2.88 7.04
C ASP A 325 -12.20 2.01 8.23
N ALA A 326 -12.96 0.96 7.91
CA ALA A 326 -13.51 0.01 8.88
C ALA A 326 -12.46 -0.99 9.39
N ALA A 327 -12.79 -1.62 10.50
CA ALA A 327 -11.98 -2.71 11.06
C ALA A 327 -11.94 -3.93 10.14
N THR A 328 -10.74 -4.48 9.95
CA THR A 328 -10.52 -5.59 9.00
C THR A 328 -10.96 -6.95 9.52
N GLU A 329 -11.18 -7.14 10.82
CA GLU A 329 -11.66 -8.41 11.38
C GLU A 329 -13.16 -8.69 11.17
N ARG A 330 -13.95 -7.69 10.79
CA ARG A 330 -15.40 -7.81 10.55
C ARG A 330 -15.78 -7.29 9.17
N MET A 331 -14.90 -7.50 8.20
CA MET A 331 -15.15 -7.06 6.84
C MET A 331 -16.38 -7.71 6.25
N THR A 332 -17.23 -6.90 5.64
CA THR A 332 -18.33 -7.36 4.77
C THR A 332 -17.97 -7.25 3.29
N SER A 333 -16.81 -6.64 2.99
CA SER A 333 -16.23 -6.51 1.66
C SER A 333 -14.70 -6.46 1.77
N LEU A 334 -14.01 -6.63 0.66
CA LEU A 334 -12.54 -6.59 0.61
C LEU A 334 -11.96 -5.16 0.69
N THR A 335 -12.77 -4.13 0.51
CA THR A 335 -12.35 -2.73 0.40
C THR A 335 -11.50 -2.24 1.59
N PRO A 336 -11.86 -2.54 2.88
CA PRO A 336 -11.01 -2.13 4.00
C PRO A 336 -9.60 -2.69 3.93
N LEU A 337 -9.46 -3.97 3.57
CA LEU A 337 -8.15 -4.61 3.45
C LEU A 337 -7.33 -3.99 2.31
N LEU A 338 -7.94 -3.80 1.14
CA LEU A 338 -7.28 -3.19 -0.02
C LEU A 338 -6.78 -1.77 0.27
N TYR A 339 -7.60 -0.94 0.92
CA TYR A 339 -7.24 0.44 1.26
C TYR A 339 -6.14 0.50 2.34
N GLN A 340 -6.34 -0.18 3.46
CA GLN A 340 -5.41 -0.11 4.60
C GLN A 340 -4.06 -0.75 4.30
N SER A 341 -4.04 -1.80 3.47
CA SER A 341 -2.79 -2.42 3.00
C SER A 341 -2.09 -1.63 1.88
N GLY A 342 -2.75 -0.61 1.29
CA GLY A 342 -2.15 0.27 0.28
C GLY A 342 -2.29 -0.20 -1.17
N TYR A 343 -3.15 -1.18 -1.44
CA TYR A 343 -3.49 -1.56 -2.83
C TYR A 343 -4.44 -0.55 -3.48
N LEU A 344 -5.32 0.07 -2.68
CA LEU A 344 -6.16 1.18 -3.11
C LEU A 344 -5.85 2.42 -2.29
N THR A 345 -6.12 3.57 -2.89
CA THR A 345 -5.99 4.88 -2.27
C THR A 345 -7.17 5.77 -2.64
N ILE A 346 -7.34 6.89 -1.95
CA ILE A 346 -8.37 7.88 -2.29
C ILE A 346 -7.94 8.62 -3.57
N LYS A 347 -8.81 8.69 -4.57
CA LYS A 347 -8.59 9.45 -5.82
C LYS A 347 -9.55 10.60 -6.00
N ASP A 348 -10.71 10.57 -5.32
CA ASP A 348 -11.70 11.64 -5.37
C ASP A 348 -12.65 11.57 -4.18
N TYR A 349 -13.35 12.68 -3.90
CA TYR A 349 -14.36 12.78 -2.86
C TYR A 349 -15.53 13.66 -3.28
N GLU A 350 -16.70 13.06 -3.42
CA GLU A 350 -17.93 13.76 -3.72
C GLU A 350 -18.62 14.23 -2.42
N LYS A 351 -18.30 15.45 -2.00
CA LYS A 351 -18.74 16.04 -0.72
C LYS A 351 -20.25 16.02 -0.52
N LYS A 352 -21.05 16.17 -1.61
CA LYS A 352 -22.52 16.27 -1.52
C LYS A 352 -23.17 14.99 -0.99
N ILE A 353 -22.61 13.84 -1.30
CA ILE A 353 -23.15 12.53 -0.94
C ILE A 353 -22.25 11.76 0.02
N ASP A 354 -21.13 12.37 0.43
CA ASP A 354 -20.14 11.78 1.34
C ASP A 354 -19.60 10.43 0.82
N VAL A 355 -19.15 10.42 -0.45
CA VAL A 355 -18.63 9.22 -1.12
C VAL A 355 -17.25 9.49 -1.69
N TYR A 356 -16.32 8.61 -1.37
CA TYR A 356 -14.97 8.57 -1.92
C TYR A 356 -14.89 7.64 -3.13
N THR A 357 -14.03 7.97 -4.08
CA THR A 357 -13.59 7.07 -5.14
C THR A 357 -12.20 6.55 -4.77
N LEU A 358 -12.06 5.25 -4.69
CA LEU A 358 -10.80 4.56 -4.43
C LEU A 358 -10.32 3.89 -5.71
N ASP A 359 -9.01 3.99 -5.98
CA ASP A 359 -8.38 3.31 -7.11
C ASP A 359 -6.93 2.96 -6.79
N PHE A 360 -6.26 2.26 -7.70
CA PHE A 360 -4.82 1.99 -7.57
C PHE A 360 -4.05 3.30 -7.41
N PRO A 361 -3.05 3.37 -6.53
CA PRO A 361 -2.23 4.57 -6.38
C PRO A 361 -1.42 4.85 -7.64
N ASN A 362 -0.78 3.82 -8.22
CA ASN A 362 0.18 3.95 -9.30
C ASN A 362 0.40 2.62 -10.03
N LYS A 363 1.23 2.66 -11.09
CA LYS A 363 1.59 1.49 -11.90
C LYS A 363 2.24 0.37 -11.09
N GLU A 364 3.14 0.68 -10.16
CA GLU A 364 3.81 -0.33 -9.35
C GLU A 364 2.81 -1.26 -8.67
N ILE A 365 1.78 -0.66 -8.06
CA ILE A 365 0.78 -1.42 -7.30
C ILE A 365 -0.16 -2.16 -8.23
N GLU A 366 -0.62 -1.54 -9.29
CA GLU A 366 -1.53 -2.16 -10.25
C GLU A 366 -0.87 -3.35 -10.95
N VAL A 367 0.29 -3.13 -11.59
CA VAL A 367 1.04 -4.17 -12.30
C VAL A 367 1.48 -5.27 -11.35
N GLY A 368 2.05 -4.91 -10.19
CA GLY A 368 2.52 -5.91 -9.21
C GLY A 368 1.39 -6.77 -8.64
N LEU A 369 0.20 -6.21 -8.43
CA LEU A 369 -0.96 -7.01 -7.99
C LEU A 369 -1.41 -7.97 -9.07
N PHE A 370 -1.59 -7.51 -10.31
CA PHE A 370 -2.02 -8.37 -11.41
C PHE A 370 -0.97 -9.44 -11.74
N ASP A 371 0.33 -9.11 -11.71
CA ASP A 371 1.40 -10.10 -11.85
C ASP A 371 1.36 -11.18 -10.74
N SER A 372 0.99 -10.79 -9.52
CA SER A 372 0.81 -11.72 -8.40
C SER A 372 -0.45 -12.61 -8.53
N LEU A 373 -1.47 -12.14 -9.25
CA LEU A 373 -2.70 -12.90 -9.50
C LEU A 373 -2.55 -13.86 -10.68
N LEU A 374 -1.73 -13.53 -11.67
CA LEU A 374 -1.54 -14.27 -12.92
C LEU A 374 -1.31 -15.78 -12.70
N PRO A 375 -0.45 -16.23 -11.73
CA PRO A 375 -0.22 -17.66 -11.48
C PRO A 375 -1.49 -18.45 -11.16
N GLY A 376 -2.44 -17.81 -10.48
CA GLY A 376 -3.72 -18.43 -10.10
C GLY A 376 -4.65 -18.71 -11.29
N TYR A 377 -4.37 -18.08 -12.44
CA TYR A 377 -5.14 -18.22 -13.69
C TYR A 377 -4.42 -19.05 -14.75
N LEU A 378 -3.09 -19.04 -14.78
CA LEU A 378 -2.29 -19.77 -15.76
C LEU A 378 -1.95 -21.22 -15.34
N GLY A 379 -2.02 -21.57 -14.07
CA GLY A 379 -1.57 -22.87 -13.59
C GLY A 379 -0.05 -23.04 -13.70
N SER A 380 0.39 -24.08 -14.42
CA SER A 380 1.81 -24.31 -14.73
C SER A 380 2.19 -23.56 -16.00
N GLY A 381 3.11 -22.59 -15.96
CA GLY A 381 3.55 -21.86 -17.16
C GLY A 381 3.77 -20.35 -16.92
N ILE A 382 3.96 -19.96 -15.67
CA ILE A 382 4.06 -18.55 -15.22
C ILE A 382 5.17 -17.79 -15.94
N ASP A 383 6.38 -18.36 -16.01
CA ASP A 383 7.53 -17.70 -16.64
C ASP A 383 7.31 -17.52 -18.15
N THR A 384 6.69 -18.51 -18.79
CA THR A 384 6.31 -18.43 -20.21
C THR A 384 5.27 -17.32 -20.41
N GLY A 385 4.27 -17.20 -19.52
CA GLY A 385 3.24 -16.17 -19.60
C GLY A 385 3.79 -14.74 -19.54
N ARG A 386 4.76 -14.47 -18.68
CA ARG A 386 5.41 -13.15 -18.59
C ARG A 386 6.19 -12.80 -19.85
N VAL A 387 6.94 -13.75 -20.42
CA VAL A 387 7.67 -13.55 -21.68
C VAL A 387 6.68 -13.27 -22.83
N VAL A 388 5.60 -14.04 -22.92
CA VAL A 388 4.56 -13.85 -23.93
C VAL A 388 3.91 -12.45 -23.81
N ILE A 389 3.62 -11.96 -22.60
CA ILE A 389 3.08 -10.61 -22.41
C ILE A 389 4.07 -9.55 -22.90
N ALA A 390 5.35 -9.71 -22.61
CA ALA A 390 6.40 -8.81 -23.09
C ALA A 390 6.49 -8.79 -24.62
N ASP A 391 6.42 -9.96 -25.27
CA ASP A 391 6.44 -10.07 -26.73
C ASP A 391 5.17 -9.48 -27.36
N ILE A 392 3.99 -9.76 -26.80
CA ILE A 392 2.72 -9.14 -27.22
C ILE A 392 2.83 -7.61 -27.17
N SER A 393 3.37 -7.06 -26.07
CA SER A 393 3.53 -5.61 -25.94
C SER A 393 4.48 -5.02 -26.99
N SER A 394 5.58 -5.73 -27.32
CA SER A 394 6.51 -5.35 -28.37
C SER A 394 5.84 -5.30 -29.75
N TYR A 395 5.00 -6.28 -30.08
CA TYR A 395 4.22 -6.27 -31.32
C TYR A 395 3.21 -5.12 -31.36
N ILE A 396 2.46 -4.86 -30.26
CA ILE A 396 1.51 -3.76 -30.17
C ILE A 396 2.21 -2.41 -30.37
N ASN A 397 3.31 -2.16 -29.68
CA ASN A 397 4.09 -0.92 -29.80
C ASN A 397 4.71 -0.75 -31.20
N SER A 398 4.95 -1.84 -31.91
CA SER A 398 5.44 -1.83 -33.30
C SER A 398 4.30 -1.73 -34.34
N GLY A 399 3.04 -1.56 -33.91
CA GLY A 399 1.88 -1.49 -34.79
C GLY A 399 1.46 -2.83 -35.43
N LYS A 400 2.01 -3.95 -34.93
CA LYS A 400 1.77 -5.31 -35.44
C LYS A 400 0.71 -6.02 -34.61
N MET A 401 -0.52 -5.50 -34.65
CA MET A 401 -1.63 -6.01 -33.82
C MET A 401 -2.02 -7.44 -34.18
N ASP A 402 -1.90 -7.82 -35.47
CA ASP A 402 -2.24 -9.17 -35.94
C ASP A 402 -1.32 -10.22 -35.34
N GLU A 403 0.01 -9.94 -35.36
CA GLU A 403 1.03 -10.81 -34.76
C GLU A 403 0.87 -10.87 -33.21
N ALA A 404 0.51 -9.76 -32.58
CA ALA A 404 0.23 -9.74 -31.13
C ALA A 404 -0.96 -10.64 -30.77
N LEU A 405 -2.03 -10.60 -31.56
CA LEU A 405 -3.23 -11.42 -31.33
C LEU A 405 -2.99 -12.89 -31.68
N GLN A 406 -2.17 -13.20 -32.71
CA GLN A 406 -1.77 -14.58 -32.99
C GLN A 406 -0.97 -15.16 -31.82
N MET A 407 0.03 -14.42 -31.29
CA MET A 407 0.79 -14.86 -30.12
C MET A 407 -0.10 -15.08 -28.89
N LEU A 408 -1.09 -14.20 -28.67
CA LEU A 408 -2.06 -14.39 -27.60
C LEU A 408 -2.90 -15.66 -27.82
N ALA A 409 -3.35 -15.92 -29.05
CA ALA A 409 -4.12 -17.12 -29.39
C ALA A 409 -3.31 -18.40 -29.14
N ASP A 410 -2.07 -18.44 -29.65
CA ASP A 410 -1.15 -19.57 -29.46
C ASP A 410 -0.89 -19.84 -27.97
N PHE A 411 -0.74 -18.77 -27.17
CA PHE A 411 -0.56 -18.88 -25.72
C PHE A 411 -1.81 -19.44 -25.03
N LEU A 412 -2.99 -18.97 -25.39
CA LEU A 412 -4.24 -19.42 -24.78
C LEU A 412 -4.52 -20.91 -25.07
N GLU A 413 -4.09 -21.43 -26.23
CA GLU A 413 -4.17 -22.86 -26.55
C GLU A 413 -3.31 -23.72 -25.60
N THR A 414 -2.21 -23.16 -25.05
CA THR A 414 -1.33 -23.88 -24.11
C THR A 414 -1.91 -23.99 -22.69
N ILE A 415 -2.94 -23.22 -22.37
CA ILE A 415 -3.53 -23.17 -21.02
C ILE A 415 -4.48 -24.35 -20.86
N PRO A 416 -4.26 -25.23 -19.86
CA PRO A 416 -5.10 -26.38 -19.64
C PRO A 416 -6.56 -26.00 -19.37
N TYR A 417 -7.47 -26.81 -19.89
CA TYR A 417 -8.88 -26.72 -19.59
C TYR A 417 -9.11 -26.87 -18.07
N CYS A 418 -9.73 -25.86 -17.44
CA CYS A 418 -10.12 -25.93 -16.03
C CYS A 418 -11.54 -26.44 -15.90
N ASP A 419 -11.71 -27.57 -15.24
CA ASP A 419 -12.99 -28.29 -15.06
C ASP A 419 -13.96 -27.60 -14.07
N ASN A 420 -13.87 -26.26 -13.95
CA ASN A 420 -14.69 -25.46 -13.05
C ASN A 420 -15.95 -24.93 -13.73
N THR A 421 -17.06 -24.97 -13.00
CA THR A 421 -18.42 -24.65 -13.45
C THR A 421 -18.66 -23.21 -13.95
N ASN A 422 -17.66 -22.31 -13.92
CA ASN A 422 -17.75 -20.93 -14.44
C ASN A 422 -16.60 -20.62 -15.41
N TYR A 423 -16.57 -21.31 -16.49
CA TYR A 423 -15.53 -21.32 -17.51
C TYR A 423 -15.32 -19.97 -18.18
N GLU A 424 -16.39 -19.36 -18.67
CA GLU A 424 -16.38 -18.07 -19.35
C GLU A 424 -15.82 -16.98 -18.44
N GLY A 425 -16.20 -16.98 -17.16
CA GLY A 425 -15.72 -16.03 -16.17
C GLY A 425 -14.21 -16.15 -15.89
N HIS A 426 -13.66 -17.36 -15.85
CA HIS A 426 -12.23 -17.59 -15.61
C HIS A 426 -11.37 -16.97 -16.72
N TYR A 427 -11.68 -17.24 -17.98
CA TYR A 427 -10.95 -16.70 -19.13
C TYR A 427 -11.10 -15.19 -19.26
N GLN A 428 -12.27 -14.63 -18.98
CA GLN A 428 -12.48 -13.19 -18.93
C GLN A 428 -11.52 -12.53 -17.94
N GLN A 429 -11.38 -13.09 -16.74
CA GLN A 429 -10.50 -12.53 -15.72
C GLN A 429 -9.03 -12.70 -16.07
N MET A 430 -8.64 -13.83 -16.66
CA MET A 430 -7.28 -14.05 -17.14
C MET A 430 -6.88 -13.03 -18.20
N LEU A 431 -7.73 -12.82 -19.20
CA LEU A 431 -7.48 -11.81 -20.24
C LEU A 431 -7.46 -10.39 -19.66
N TYR A 432 -8.33 -10.11 -18.68
CA TYR A 432 -8.29 -8.85 -17.96
C TYR A 432 -6.92 -8.62 -17.34
N ILE A 433 -6.36 -9.62 -16.65
CA ILE A 433 -5.02 -9.56 -16.06
C ILE A 433 -3.95 -9.36 -17.15
N ILE A 434 -3.97 -10.16 -18.22
CA ILE A 434 -3.00 -10.05 -19.31
C ILE A 434 -3.01 -8.63 -19.91
N PHE A 435 -4.17 -8.08 -20.21
CA PHE A 435 -4.27 -6.73 -20.76
C PHE A 435 -3.87 -5.65 -19.74
N ALA A 436 -4.21 -5.80 -18.46
CA ALA A 436 -3.77 -4.88 -17.42
C ALA A 436 -2.23 -4.83 -17.31
N LEU A 437 -1.57 -5.98 -17.45
CA LEU A 437 -0.10 -6.06 -17.41
C LEU A 437 0.60 -5.39 -18.60
N LEU A 438 -0.10 -5.12 -19.71
CA LEU A 438 0.47 -4.34 -20.81
C LEU A 438 0.79 -2.89 -20.45
N THR A 439 0.22 -2.36 -19.34
CA THR A 439 0.54 -1.01 -18.85
C THR A 439 2.01 -0.86 -18.44
N ASP A 440 2.67 -1.94 -18.05
CA ASP A 440 4.10 -1.97 -17.72
C ASP A 440 5.00 -1.66 -18.95
N TYR A 441 4.47 -1.79 -20.14
CA TYR A 441 5.17 -1.61 -21.41
C TYR A 441 4.74 -0.32 -22.15
N ASN A 442 4.35 0.72 -21.41
CA ASN A 442 3.91 2.01 -21.97
C ASN A 442 2.68 1.92 -22.90
N ILE A 443 1.83 0.94 -22.67
CA ILE A 443 0.54 0.81 -23.34
C ILE A 443 -0.52 1.26 -22.35
N ILE A 444 -1.22 2.37 -22.61
CA ILE A 444 -2.33 2.82 -21.77
C ILE A 444 -3.50 1.88 -22.00
N VAL A 445 -3.99 1.26 -20.94
CA VAL A 445 -5.11 0.31 -21.00
C VAL A 445 -6.29 0.87 -20.23
N GLU A 446 -7.34 1.24 -20.94
CA GLU A 446 -8.63 1.58 -20.34
C GLU A 446 -9.58 0.41 -20.50
N GLN A 447 -10.08 -0.11 -19.39
CA GLN A 447 -11.01 -1.25 -19.39
C GLN A 447 -12.35 -0.81 -18.80
N HIS A 448 -13.40 -0.96 -19.57
CA HIS A 448 -14.76 -0.66 -19.15
C HIS A 448 -15.55 -1.96 -18.96
N THR A 449 -16.00 -2.21 -17.72
CA THR A 449 -16.86 -3.35 -17.41
C THR A 449 -18.31 -2.91 -17.29
N ALA A 450 -19.15 -3.30 -18.22
CA ALA A 450 -20.59 -3.15 -18.09
C ALA A 450 -21.26 -4.51 -18.22
N LYS A 451 -21.79 -5.06 -17.12
CA LYS A 451 -22.62 -6.28 -17.07
C LYS A 451 -22.00 -7.50 -17.80
N GLY A 452 -20.74 -7.82 -17.48
CA GLY A 452 -20.09 -9.04 -17.99
C GLY A 452 -19.44 -8.90 -19.37
N ARG A 453 -19.22 -7.70 -19.88
CA ARG A 453 -18.47 -7.40 -21.11
C ARG A 453 -17.27 -6.54 -20.78
N ILE A 454 -16.12 -6.85 -21.38
CA ILE A 454 -14.90 -6.07 -21.22
C ILE A 454 -14.69 -5.33 -22.54
N ASP A 455 -14.90 -4.01 -22.53
CA ASP A 455 -14.48 -3.11 -23.60
C ASP A 455 -13.06 -2.65 -23.25
N ILE A 456 -12.11 -2.83 -24.14
CA ILE A 456 -10.70 -2.53 -23.90
C ILE A 456 -10.24 -1.51 -24.92
N THR A 457 -9.67 -0.41 -24.44
CA THR A 457 -8.94 0.55 -25.24
C THR A 457 -7.46 0.39 -24.94
N LEU A 458 -6.64 0.13 -25.97
CA LEU A 458 -5.17 0.15 -25.84
C LEU A 458 -4.64 1.37 -26.60
N GLU A 459 -3.89 2.19 -25.93
CA GLU A 459 -3.30 3.40 -26.53
C GLU A 459 -1.77 3.32 -26.47
N THR A 460 -1.16 3.40 -27.64
CA THR A 460 0.29 3.51 -27.84
C THR A 460 0.68 4.96 -28.17
N ALA A 461 1.94 5.21 -28.47
CA ALA A 461 2.41 6.56 -28.83
C ALA A 461 1.64 7.14 -30.03
N ASP A 462 1.27 6.35 -31.03
CA ASP A 462 0.72 6.78 -32.30
C ASP A 462 -0.65 6.15 -32.68
N THR A 463 -1.08 5.13 -31.96
CA THR A 463 -2.27 4.34 -32.32
C THR A 463 -3.15 4.06 -31.10
N ILE A 464 -4.47 4.14 -31.31
CA ILE A 464 -5.49 3.73 -30.36
C ILE A 464 -6.23 2.51 -30.93
N TYR A 465 -6.20 1.41 -30.19
CA TYR A 465 -6.91 0.18 -30.54
C TYR A 465 -8.17 0.06 -29.68
N LEU A 466 -9.32 0.04 -30.33
CA LEU A 466 -10.61 -0.17 -29.67
C LEU A 466 -10.99 -1.65 -29.82
N LYS A 467 -11.03 -2.38 -28.72
CA LYS A 467 -11.33 -3.82 -28.69
C LYS A 467 -12.67 -4.09 -28.06
N GLU A 468 -13.52 -4.81 -28.75
CA GLU A 468 -14.74 -5.40 -28.21
C GLU A 468 -14.60 -6.92 -28.21
N GLN A 469 -15.04 -7.55 -27.13
CA GLN A 469 -14.86 -8.98 -26.90
C GLN A 469 -16.21 -9.71 -26.81
N LYS A 470 -16.30 -10.84 -27.48
CA LYS A 470 -17.44 -11.76 -27.44
C LYS A 470 -17.00 -13.15 -26.98
N PHE A 471 -17.94 -13.91 -26.44
CA PHE A 471 -17.76 -15.31 -26.06
C PHE A 471 -18.79 -16.16 -26.81
N ASN A 472 -18.31 -17.20 -27.50
CA ASN A 472 -19.11 -18.13 -28.29
C ASN A 472 -20.08 -17.42 -29.27
N LYS A 473 -19.61 -16.33 -29.92
CA LYS A 473 -20.36 -15.54 -30.89
C LYS A 473 -19.54 -15.35 -32.16
N SER A 474 -19.54 -14.13 -32.73
CA SER A 474 -18.69 -13.83 -33.87
C SER A 474 -17.90 -12.54 -33.72
N THR A 475 -16.81 -12.44 -34.47
CA THR A 475 -15.96 -11.24 -34.55
C THR A 475 -16.69 -10.07 -35.20
N GLU A 476 -17.63 -10.35 -36.15
CA GLU A 476 -18.47 -9.35 -36.81
C GLU A 476 -19.43 -8.70 -35.82
N GLU A 477 -20.01 -9.48 -34.91
CA GLU A 477 -20.90 -8.93 -33.85
C GLU A 477 -20.10 -8.01 -32.92
N ALA A 478 -18.81 -8.34 -32.63
CA ALA A 478 -17.94 -7.49 -31.82
C ALA A 478 -17.64 -6.17 -32.54
N LEU A 479 -17.25 -6.19 -33.81
CA LEU A 479 -17.03 -4.97 -34.60
C LEU A 479 -18.30 -4.12 -34.73
N ALA A 480 -19.43 -4.76 -35.02
CA ALA A 480 -20.73 -4.05 -35.14
C ALA A 480 -21.08 -3.30 -33.86
N GLN A 481 -20.72 -3.82 -32.69
CA GLN A 481 -20.96 -3.15 -31.40
C GLN A 481 -20.10 -1.90 -31.23
N ILE A 482 -18.82 -1.93 -31.66
CA ILE A 482 -17.93 -0.74 -31.65
C ILE A 482 -18.54 0.37 -32.52
N GLU A 483 -19.07 0.03 -33.68
CA GLU A 483 -19.72 0.97 -34.61
C GLU A 483 -21.00 1.57 -34.03
N VAL A 484 -21.91 0.73 -33.55
CA VAL A 484 -23.23 1.15 -33.04
C VAL A 484 -23.08 2.08 -31.83
N ARG A 485 -22.05 1.89 -31.03
CA ARG A 485 -21.80 2.71 -29.83
C ARG A 485 -20.91 3.93 -30.10
N HIS A 486 -20.45 4.13 -31.34
CA HIS A 486 -19.63 5.27 -31.73
C HIS A 486 -18.40 5.52 -30.88
N TYR A 487 -17.77 4.47 -30.35
CA TYR A 487 -16.60 4.59 -29.47
C TYR A 487 -15.43 5.35 -30.11
N ALA A 488 -15.22 5.20 -31.43
CA ALA A 488 -14.18 5.90 -32.17
C ALA A 488 -14.35 7.44 -32.16
N ASP A 489 -15.58 7.94 -31.95
CA ASP A 489 -15.84 9.39 -31.96
C ASP A 489 -15.17 10.12 -30.80
N ALA A 490 -14.97 9.47 -29.67
CA ALA A 490 -14.27 10.03 -28.50
C ALA A 490 -12.80 10.36 -28.80
N PHE A 491 -12.19 9.66 -29.78
CA PHE A 491 -10.76 9.78 -30.08
C PHE A 491 -10.45 10.58 -31.36
N LYS A 492 -11.45 11.15 -32.03
CA LYS A 492 -11.24 11.94 -33.26
C LYS A 492 -10.29 13.12 -33.11
N MET A 493 -10.16 13.67 -31.90
CA MET A 493 -9.31 14.81 -31.62
C MET A 493 -7.92 14.44 -31.08
N SER A 494 -7.62 13.16 -30.87
CA SER A 494 -6.35 12.70 -30.32
C SER A 494 -5.16 12.86 -31.28
N GLY A 495 -5.43 12.98 -32.60
CA GLY A 495 -4.42 12.99 -33.64
C GLY A 495 -3.78 11.61 -33.91
N LYS A 496 -4.16 10.57 -33.19
CA LYS A 496 -3.66 9.20 -33.32
C LYS A 496 -4.52 8.38 -34.29
N LYS A 497 -3.91 7.36 -34.89
CA LYS A 497 -4.63 6.36 -35.70
C LYS A 497 -5.58 5.56 -34.81
N VAL A 498 -6.84 5.43 -35.18
CA VAL A 498 -7.82 4.58 -34.47
C VAL A 498 -8.04 3.30 -35.25
N VAL A 499 -7.81 2.16 -34.61
CA VAL A 499 -7.97 0.81 -35.17
C VAL A 499 -9.01 0.06 -34.34
N LYS A 500 -9.98 -0.58 -34.99
CA LYS A 500 -11.02 -1.36 -34.34
C LYS A 500 -10.68 -2.82 -34.40
N VAL A 501 -10.87 -3.54 -33.30
CA VAL A 501 -10.53 -4.95 -33.17
C VAL A 501 -11.73 -5.69 -32.54
N GLY A 502 -12.35 -6.55 -33.31
CA GLY A 502 -13.37 -7.47 -32.83
C GLY A 502 -12.73 -8.79 -32.42
N LEU A 503 -12.95 -9.23 -31.20
CA LEU A 503 -12.44 -10.47 -30.64
C LEU A 503 -13.58 -11.44 -30.35
N ASN A 504 -13.41 -12.72 -30.65
CA ASN A 504 -14.31 -13.78 -30.24
C ASN A 504 -13.53 -14.92 -29.58
N PHE A 505 -13.84 -15.15 -28.30
CA PHE A 505 -13.35 -16.32 -27.57
C PHE A 505 -14.33 -17.46 -27.69
N SER A 506 -13.84 -18.64 -27.97
CA SER A 506 -14.63 -19.85 -27.94
C SER A 506 -13.80 -21.03 -27.44
N ILE A 507 -14.51 -22.09 -27.05
CA ILE A 507 -13.90 -23.36 -26.70
C ILE A 507 -14.35 -24.36 -27.73
N LYS A 508 -13.41 -24.92 -28.46
CA LYS A 508 -13.64 -25.96 -29.45
C LYS A 508 -12.84 -27.20 -29.04
N ASP A 509 -13.52 -28.32 -28.85
CA ASP A 509 -12.87 -29.60 -28.49
C ASP A 509 -11.95 -29.50 -27.26
N GLU A 510 -12.40 -28.82 -26.20
CA GLU A 510 -11.64 -28.55 -24.97
C GLU A 510 -10.38 -27.68 -25.16
N VAL A 511 -10.25 -27.02 -26.30
CA VAL A 511 -9.16 -26.08 -26.60
C VAL A 511 -9.70 -24.65 -26.66
N ASN A 512 -8.97 -23.73 -26.03
CA ASN A 512 -9.27 -22.31 -26.06
C ASN A 512 -8.91 -21.74 -27.42
N THR A 513 -9.84 -21.06 -28.06
CA THR A 513 -9.62 -20.45 -29.38
C THR A 513 -9.93 -18.97 -29.33
N LEU A 514 -9.08 -18.16 -29.95
CA LEU A 514 -9.28 -16.74 -30.16
C LEU A 514 -9.36 -16.47 -31.66
N GLU A 515 -10.48 -15.88 -32.07
CA GLU A 515 -10.68 -15.39 -33.44
C GLU A 515 -10.74 -13.86 -33.38
N TRP A 516 -10.22 -13.18 -34.40
CA TRP A 516 -10.23 -11.72 -34.44
C TRP A 516 -10.41 -11.17 -35.86
N VAL A 517 -10.84 -9.91 -35.90
CA VAL A 517 -10.88 -9.12 -37.13
C VAL A 517 -10.46 -7.69 -36.81
N ILE A 518 -9.62 -7.11 -37.64
CA ILE A 518 -9.07 -5.75 -37.51
C ILE A 518 -9.63 -4.88 -38.62
N SER A 519 -10.10 -3.67 -38.28
CA SER A 519 -10.71 -2.71 -39.22
C SER A 519 -10.19 -1.28 -39.02
#